data_1aac0ae6a04fa5cf9fc4083fd45e0dc1
#
_entry.id   1aac0ae6a04fa5cf9fc4083fd45e0dc1
#
_cell.length_a   1.000
_cell.length_b   1.000
_cell.length_c   1.000
_cell.angle_alpha   90.00
_cell.angle_beta   90.00
_cell.angle_gamma   90.00
#
_symmetry.space_group_name_H-M   'P 1'
#
loop_
_entity.id
_entity.type
_entity.pdbx_description
1 polymer ?
#
loop_
_entity_poly.entity_id
_entity_poly.type
_entity_poly.pdbx_seq_one_letter_code
_entity_poly.pdbx_strand_id
1 'polypeptide(L)'
;MYKAVIFDFFGVFCPDITLEWFKKTVQEYESKLADFQEICTRSDYGKLSRADFNKEVAALAGVSVGDLIAGVESETVINNSLVAYCKKLRAEGCAITCVSNGTHEWTLQVINDHGLGRLFDLVVLSGDLGIVKPNPEIYKYTLKKLGIKPSEAVFVDDREVNT
;
A
#
# COMPACT_ATOMS: atom_id res chain seq x y z
N MET A 1 6.49 -8.21 25.43
CA MET A 1 5.49 -8.58 24.40
C MET A 1 5.25 -7.34 23.53
N TYR A 2 5.22 -7.49 22.21
CA TYR A 2 4.92 -6.37 21.32
C TYR A 2 3.45 -5.95 21.47
N LYS A 3 3.20 -4.63 21.42
CA LYS A 3 1.86 -4.05 21.52
C LYS A 3 1.21 -3.83 20.16
N ALA A 4 2.02 -3.71 19.10
CA ALA A 4 1.54 -3.54 17.74
C ALA A 4 2.43 -4.28 16.73
N VAL A 5 1.80 -4.75 15.67
CA VAL A 5 2.48 -5.11 14.42
C VAL A 5 2.02 -4.14 13.34
N ILE A 6 2.99 -3.50 12.72
CA ILE A 6 2.80 -2.50 11.67
C ILE A 6 3.19 -3.18 10.36
N PHE A 7 2.29 -3.21 9.41
CA PHE A 7 2.48 -3.87 8.12
C PHE A 7 2.48 -2.86 6.98
N ASP A 8 3.28 -3.10 5.95
CA ASP A 8 2.97 -2.58 4.63
C ASP A 8 1.70 -3.24 4.09
N PHE A 9 1.08 -2.63 3.08
CA PHE A 9 -0.12 -3.17 2.44
C PHE A 9 0.21 -3.88 1.13
N PHE A 10 0.71 -3.14 0.13
CA PHE A 10 1.08 -3.73 -1.15
C PHE A 10 2.43 -4.45 -1.05
N GLY A 11 2.50 -5.68 -1.55
CA GLY A 11 3.63 -6.60 -1.35
C GLY A 11 3.48 -7.51 -0.11
N VAL A 12 2.55 -7.19 0.82
CA VAL A 12 2.35 -7.93 2.07
C VAL A 12 0.93 -8.49 2.17
N PHE A 13 -0.12 -7.66 2.18
CA PHE A 13 -1.52 -8.11 2.18
C PHE A 13 -2.04 -8.47 0.80
N CYS A 14 -1.55 -7.82 -0.23
CA CYS A 14 -1.79 -8.16 -1.63
C CYS A 14 -0.53 -7.80 -2.44
N PRO A 15 -0.36 -8.33 -3.66
CA PRO A 15 0.74 -7.92 -4.54
C PRO A 15 0.76 -6.41 -4.77
N ASP A 16 1.88 -5.87 -5.30
CA ASP A 16 1.89 -4.54 -5.90
C ASP A 16 1.13 -4.60 -7.24
N ILE A 17 -0.20 -4.52 -7.11
CA ILE A 17 -1.14 -4.86 -8.18
C ILE A 17 -0.96 -4.01 -9.44
N THR A 18 -0.67 -2.73 -9.30
CA THR A 18 -0.49 -1.85 -10.47
C THR A 18 0.81 -2.18 -11.19
N LEU A 19 1.89 -2.46 -10.48
CA LEU A 19 3.16 -2.86 -11.07
C LEU A 19 3.05 -4.23 -11.75
N GLU A 20 2.40 -5.21 -11.10
CA GLU A 20 2.20 -6.54 -11.69
C GLU A 20 1.34 -6.48 -12.95
N TRP A 21 0.26 -5.71 -12.93
CA TRP A 21 -0.56 -5.47 -14.12
C TRP A 21 0.28 -4.80 -15.23
N PHE A 22 1.05 -3.76 -14.89
CA PHE A 22 1.88 -3.02 -15.85
C PHE A 22 2.88 -3.94 -16.55
N LYS A 23 3.60 -4.76 -15.79
CA LYS A 23 4.56 -5.74 -16.33
C LYS A 23 3.91 -6.78 -17.25
N LYS A 24 2.69 -7.22 -16.94
CA LYS A 24 1.98 -8.24 -17.72
C LYS A 24 1.36 -7.67 -19.00
N THR A 25 0.91 -6.43 -18.96
CA THR A 25 0.08 -5.83 -20.02
C THR A 25 0.91 -5.01 -21.01
N VAL A 26 1.94 -4.33 -20.54
CA VAL A 26 2.70 -3.37 -21.33
C VAL A 26 3.86 -4.07 -22.05
N GLN A 27 3.83 -4.05 -23.39
CA GLN A 27 4.97 -4.54 -24.17
C GLN A 27 6.19 -3.65 -23.93
N GLU A 28 7.37 -4.28 -23.82
CA GLU A 28 8.64 -3.58 -23.54
C GLU A 28 8.55 -2.68 -22.30
N TYR A 29 7.85 -3.15 -21.25
CA TYR A 29 7.60 -2.38 -20.03
C TYR A 29 8.90 -1.87 -19.39
N GLU A 30 10.03 -2.55 -19.57
CA GLU A 30 11.32 -2.16 -19.04
C GLU A 30 11.73 -0.77 -19.53
N SER A 31 11.45 -0.44 -20.79
CA SER A 31 11.74 0.87 -21.37
C SER A 31 10.87 2.00 -20.80
N LYS A 32 9.72 1.65 -20.24
CA LYS A 32 8.74 2.58 -19.65
C LYS A 32 8.74 2.57 -18.11
N LEU A 33 9.56 1.73 -17.51
CA LEU A 33 9.54 1.52 -16.06
C LEU A 33 9.91 2.78 -15.27
N ALA A 34 10.85 3.58 -15.79
CA ALA A 34 11.25 4.83 -15.14
C ALA A 34 10.11 5.85 -15.10
N ASP A 35 9.37 6.00 -16.20
CA ASP A 35 8.21 6.90 -16.27
C ASP A 35 7.07 6.41 -15.37
N PHE A 36 6.83 5.08 -15.35
CA PHE A 36 5.87 4.47 -14.44
C PHE A 36 6.23 4.74 -12.97
N GLN A 37 7.50 4.55 -12.59
CA GLN A 37 7.97 4.80 -11.23
C GLN A 37 7.86 6.28 -10.83
N GLU A 38 8.07 7.21 -11.78
CA GLU A 38 7.90 8.64 -11.55
C GLU A 38 6.43 8.97 -11.25
N ILE A 39 5.47 8.41 -12.02
CA ILE A 39 4.04 8.57 -11.78
C ILE A 39 3.67 8.01 -10.40
N CYS A 40 4.14 6.80 -10.06
CA CYS A 40 3.93 6.19 -8.75
C CYS A 40 4.49 7.08 -7.62
N THR A 41 5.69 7.60 -7.77
CA THR A 41 6.34 8.47 -6.79
C THR A 41 5.51 9.73 -6.52
N ARG A 42 4.99 10.39 -7.55
CA ARG A 42 4.11 11.56 -7.38
C ARG A 42 2.82 11.18 -6.65
N SER A 43 2.26 10.03 -6.99
CA SER A 43 1.07 9.49 -6.33
C SER A 43 1.32 9.21 -4.85
N ASP A 44 2.45 8.56 -4.52
CA ASP A 44 2.83 8.23 -3.14
C ASP A 44 3.02 9.47 -2.26
N TYR A 45 3.46 10.58 -2.85
CA TYR A 45 3.54 11.87 -2.18
C TYR A 45 2.21 12.66 -2.14
N GLY A 46 1.10 12.08 -2.64
CA GLY A 46 -0.20 12.75 -2.70
C GLY A 46 -0.28 13.88 -3.72
N LYS A 47 0.62 13.92 -4.71
CA LYS A 47 0.68 14.96 -5.74
C LYS A 47 -0.21 14.67 -6.95
N LEU A 48 -0.78 13.48 -7.01
CA LEU A 48 -1.74 13.08 -8.04
C LEU A 48 -3.05 12.64 -7.40
N SER A 49 -4.17 13.06 -7.96
CA SER A 49 -5.44 12.41 -7.69
C SER A 49 -5.44 11.00 -8.29
N ARG A 50 -6.29 10.11 -7.78
CA ARG A 50 -6.48 8.79 -8.39
C ARG A 50 -6.86 8.86 -9.86
N ALA A 51 -7.72 9.81 -10.22
CA ALA A 51 -8.15 9.99 -11.61
C ALA A 51 -6.97 10.38 -12.52
N ASP A 52 -6.09 11.26 -12.05
CA ASP A 52 -4.91 11.67 -12.84
C ASP A 52 -3.87 10.56 -12.91
N PHE A 53 -3.63 9.86 -11.80
CA PHE A 53 -2.79 8.65 -11.78
C PHE A 53 -3.26 7.64 -12.83
N ASN A 54 -4.55 7.28 -12.81
CA ASN A 54 -5.10 6.33 -13.77
C ASN A 54 -4.97 6.81 -15.22
N LYS A 55 -5.18 8.11 -15.49
CA LYS A 55 -5.00 8.67 -16.83
C LYS A 55 -3.56 8.56 -17.31
N GLU A 56 -2.60 8.93 -16.47
CA GLU A 56 -1.18 8.91 -16.83
C GLU A 56 -0.67 7.48 -17.04
N VAL A 57 -1.01 6.55 -16.14
CA VAL A 57 -0.63 5.14 -16.29
C VAL A 57 -1.29 4.50 -17.52
N ALA A 58 -2.58 4.77 -17.77
CA ALA A 58 -3.27 4.26 -18.94
C ALA A 58 -2.65 4.79 -20.25
N ALA A 59 -2.33 6.09 -20.29
CA ALA A 59 -1.65 6.71 -21.44
C ALA A 59 -0.28 6.10 -21.69
N LEU A 60 0.53 5.90 -20.62
CA LEU A 60 1.84 5.27 -20.70
C LEU A 60 1.75 3.81 -21.18
N ALA A 61 0.71 3.09 -20.72
CA ALA A 61 0.45 1.70 -21.10
C ALA A 61 -0.16 1.57 -22.52
N GLY A 62 -0.75 2.65 -23.06
CA GLY A 62 -1.43 2.62 -24.35
C GLY A 62 -2.81 1.95 -24.31
N VAL A 63 -3.50 2.00 -23.16
CA VAL A 63 -4.84 1.39 -22.95
C VAL A 63 -5.86 2.43 -22.51
N SER A 64 -7.14 2.07 -22.45
CA SER A 64 -8.15 2.92 -21.84
C SER A 64 -8.04 2.90 -20.31
N VAL A 65 -8.53 3.96 -19.64
CA VAL A 65 -8.61 4.00 -18.17
C VAL A 65 -9.50 2.88 -17.63
N GLY A 66 -10.55 2.51 -18.37
CA GLY A 66 -11.42 1.39 -17.97
C GLY A 66 -10.70 0.05 -18.00
N ASP A 67 -9.89 -0.21 -19.03
CA ASP A 67 -9.09 -1.44 -19.13
C ASP A 67 -8.02 -1.50 -18.04
N LEU A 68 -7.37 -0.38 -17.72
CA LEU A 68 -6.45 -0.29 -16.60
C LEU A 68 -7.14 -0.68 -15.29
N ILE A 69 -8.28 -0.05 -14.98
CA ILE A 69 -8.99 -0.29 -13.71
C ILE A 69 -9.40 -1.76 -13.61
N ALA A 70 -10.05 -2.30 -14.64
CA ALA A 70 -10.48 -3.69 -14.67
C ALA A 70 -9.30 -4.67 -14.56
N GLY A 71 -8.19 -4.36 -15.24
CA GLY A 71 -6.99 -5.18 -15.19
C GLY A 71 -6.34 -5.18 -13.81
N VAL A 72 -6.20 -4.02 -13.18
CA VAL A 72 -5.62 -3.90 -11.84
C VAL A 72 -6.52 -4.59 -10.79
N GLU A 73 -7.83 -4.43 -10.89
CA GLU A 73 -8.77 -5.12 -9.99
C GLU A 73 -8.64 -6.65 -10.11
N SER A 74 -8.44 -7.18 -11.33
CA SER A 74 -8.26 -8.62 -11.55
C SER A 74 -7.00 -9.21 -10.92
N GLU A 75 -5.95 -8.40 -10.70
CA GLU A 75 -4.71 -8.82 -10.05
C GLU A 75 -4.79 -8.76 -8.51
N THR A 76 -5.88 -8.23 -7.96
CA THR A 76 -6.02 -8.05 -6.51
C THR A 76 -6.33 -9.38 -5.82
N VAL A 77 -5.31 -9.99 -5.24
CA VAL A 77 -5.42 -11.26 -4.49
C VAL A 77 -4.98 -11.03 -3.06
N ILE A 78 -5.92 -11.15 -2.11
CA ILE A 78 -5.64 -10.93 -0.69
C ILE A 78 -4.97 -12.16 -0.06
N ASN A 79 -3.94 -11.91 0.74
CA ASN A 79 -3.27 -12.92 1.56
C ASN A 79 -4.14 -13.29 2.77
N ASN A 80 -5.09 -14.19 2.53
CA ASN A 80 -6.04 -14.63 3.56
C ASN A 80 -5.37 -15.32 4.76
N SER A 81 -4.21 -15.94 4.56
CA SER A 81 -3.44 -16.54 5.66
C SER A 81 -2.91 -15.47 6.60
N LEU A 82 -2.39 -14.37 6.06
CA LEU A 82 -1.96 -13.24 6.86
C LEU A 82 -3.14 -12.57 7.58
N VAL A 83 -4.27 -12.39 6.89
CA VAL A 83 -5.50 -11.85 7.51
C VAL A 83 -5.92 -12.70 8.70
N ALA A 84 -5.93 -14.03 8.56
CA ALA A 84 -6.26 -14.95 9.66
C ALA A 84 -5.25 -14.84 10.82
N TYR A 85 -3.98 -14.68 10.52
CA TYR A 85 -2.94 -14.48 11.52
C TYR A 85 -3.11 -13.15 12.26
N CYS A 86 -3.37 -12.06 11.56
CA CYS A 86 -3.66 -10.76 12.17
C CYS A 86 -4.86 -10.80 13.13
N LYS A 87 -5.93 -11.53 12.74
CA LYS A 87 -7.09 -11.73 13.63
C LYS A 87 -6.71 -12.44 14.93
N LYS A 88 -5.78 -13.40 14.91
CA LYS A 88 -5.26 -14.06 16.13
C LYS A 88 -4.47 -13.07 16.98
N LEU A 89 -3.55 -12.32 16.40
CA LEU A 89 -2.78 -11.29 17.12
C LEU A 89 -3.70 -10.26 17.78
N ARG A 90 -4.76 -9.84 17.12
CA ARG A 90 -5.74 -8.93 17.73
C ARG A 90 -6.47 -9.55 18.91
N ALA A 91 -6.83 -10.83 18.83
CA ALA A 91 -7.46 -11.54 19.94
C ALA A 91 -6.54 -11.65 21.16
N GLU A 92 -5.22 -11.60 20.93
CA GLU A 92 -4.18 -11.56 21.98
C GLU A 92 -3.87 -10.14 22.47
N GLY A 93 -4.59 -9.13 21.98
CA GLY A 93 -4.45 -7.73 22.40
C GLY A 93 -3.38 -6.95 21.66
N CYS A 94 -2.85 -7.47 20.55
CA CYS A 94 -1.90 -6.77 19.70
C CYS A 94 -2.61 -5.90 18.67
N ALA A 95 -2.26 -4.61 18.57
CA ALA A 95 -2.81 -3.72 17.55
C ALA A 95 -2.25 -4.08 16.17
N ILE A 96 -3.11 -4.10 15.16
CA ILE A 96 -2.73 -4.30 13.75
C ILE A 96 -2.82 -2.95 13.04
N THR A 97 -1.72 -2.51 12.48
CA THR A 97 -1.58 -1.21 11.85
C THR A 97 -1.08 -1.36 10.42
N CYS A 98 -1.58 -0.54 9.52
CA CYS A 98 -1.08 -0.45 8.15
C CYS A 98 -0.30 0.85 7.97
N VAL A 99 0.90 0.77 7.35
CA VAL A 99 1.68 1.94 6.88
C VAL A 99 2.10 1.68 5.45
N SER A 100 1.45 2.33 4.49
CA SER A 100 1.69 2.08 3.07
C SER A 100 2.06 3.33 2.31
N ASN A 101 2.97 3.17 1.33
CA ASN A 101 3.15 4.18 0.29
C ASN A 101 2.00 4.02 -0.70
N GLY A 102 1.17 5.07 -0.82
CA GLY A 102 0.00 5.05 -1.67
C GLY A 102 -0.99 6.15 -1.36
N THR A 103 -1.99 6.30 -2.22
CA THR A 103 -3.05 7.29 -2.04
C THR A 103 -4.17 6.77 -1.13
N HIS A 104 -4.82 7.71 -0.46
CA HIS A 104 -5.99 7.45 0.38
C HIS A 104 -7.08 6.69 -0.37
N GLU A 105 -7.50 7.22 -1.51
CA GLU A 105 -8.61 6.69 -2.30
C GLU A 105 -8.39 5.24 -2.72
N TRP A 106 -7.19 4.93 -3.24
CA TRP A 106 -6.89 3.60 -3.74
C TRP A 106 -6.74 2.56 -2.64
N THR A 107 -5.91 2.85 -1.65
CA THR A 107 -5.62 1.88 -0.59
C THR A 107 -6.87 1.57 0.23
N LEU A 108 -7.65 2.59 0.59
CA LEU A 108 -8.89 2.37 1.34
C LEU A 108 -9.97 1.68 0.51
N GLN A 109 -10.02 1.91 -0.81
CA GLN A 109 -10.93 1.14 -1.65
C GLN A 109 -10.61 -0.34 -1.58
N VAL A 110 -9.35 -0.73 -1.83
CA VAL A 110 -8.95 -2.16 -1.76
C VAL A 110 -9.24 -2.75 -0.37
N ILE A 111 -8.91 -2.02 0.71
CA ILE A 111 -9.21 -2.44 2.08
C ILE A 111 -10.71 -2.70 2.27
N ASN A 112 -11.58 -1.81 1.79
CA ASN A 112 -13.02 -1.91 1.99
C ASN A 112 -13.66 -2.98 1.11
N ASP A 113 -13.29 -3.05 -0.17
CA ASP A 113 -13.85 -4.00 -1.13
C ASP A 113 -13.57 -5.45 -0.72
N HIS A 114 -12.46 -5.68 0.00
CA HIS A 114 -12.08 -6.99 0.53
C HIS A 114 -12.43 -7.21 2.01
N GLY A 115 -13.23 -6.32 2.61
CA GLY A 115 -13.72 -6.48 3.98
C GLY A 115 -12.65 -6.37 5.07
N LEU A 116 -11.52 -5.71 4.77
CA LEU A 116 -10.38 -5.56 5.70
C LEU A 116 -10.49 -4.33 6.60
N GLY A 117 -11.52 -3.49 6.43
CA GLY A 117 -11.65 -2.22 7.18
C GLY A 117 -11.68 -2.38 8.71
N ARG A 118 -12.11 -3.54 9.21
CA ARG A 118 -12.10 -3.84 10.66
C ARG A 118 -10.84 -4.55 11.14
N LEU A 119 -9.92 -4.86 10.22
CA LEU A 119 -8.67 -5.55 10.56
C LEU A 119 -7.67 -4.60 11.20
N PHE A 120 -7.61 -3.38 10.69
CA PHE A 120 -6.62 -2.38 11.09
C PHE A 120 -7.16 -1.45 12.18
N ASP A 121 -6.38 -1.25 13.24
CA ASP A 121 -6.65 -0.28 14.29
C ASP A 121 -6.23 1.13 13.86
N LEU A 122 -5.25 1.21 12.94
CA LEU A 122 -4.76 2.45 12.33
C LEU A 122 -4.30 2.16 10.90
N VAL A 123 -4.64 3.04 9.98
CA VAL A 123 -4.10 3.07 8.61
C VAL A 123 -3.40 4.41 8.41
N VAL A 124 -2.14 4.37 8.01
CA VAL A 124 -1.31 5.54 7.70
C VAL A 124 -0.86 5.44 6.25
N LEU A 125 -1.21 6.44 5.47
CA LEU A 125 -0.90 6.48 4.05
C LEU A 125 0.03 7.65 3.74
N SER A 126 1.06 7.39 2.95
CA SER A 126 2.05 8.39 2.59
C SER A 126 1.44 9.58 1.86
N GLY A 127 0.44 9.31 1.00
CA GLY A 127 -0.25 10.36 0.24
C GLY A 127 -1.01 11.37 1.11
N ASP A 128 -1.48 10.96 2.30
CA ASP A 128 -2.14 11.85 3.26
C ASP A 128 -1.14 12.77 3.98
N LEU A 129 0.11 12.28 4.15
CA LEU A 129 1.13 12.97 4.92
C LEU A 129 2.14 13.74 4.05
N GLY A 130 2.22 13.41 2.76
CA GLY A 130 3.32 13.86 1.90
C GLY A 130 4.69 13.31 2.33
N ILE A 131 4.71 12.21 3.09
CA ILE A 131 5.90 11.57 3.64
C ILE A 131 5.86 10.09 3.28
N VAL A 132 6.87 9.61 2.55
CA VAL A 132 6.95 8.22 2.07
C VAL A 132 7.95 7.41 2.89
N LYS A 133 7.73 6.10 3.02
CA LYS A 133 8.77 5.16 3.49
C LYS A 133 9.96 5.18 2.50
N PRO A 134 11.19 5.10 2.96
CA PRO A 134 11.67 4.83 4.33
C PRO A 134 11.92 6.08 5.20
N ASN A 135 11.31 7.22 4.92
CA ASN A 135 11.50 8.41 5.75
C ASN A 135 11.09 8.11 7.21
N PRO A 136 11.99 8.30 8.21
CA PRO A 136 11.73 7.96 9.61
C PRO A 136 10.53 8.70 10.22
N GLU A 137 10.11 9.81 9.65
CA GLU A 137 9.00 10.60 10.17
C GLU A 137 7.65 9.88 10.04
N ILE A 138 7.46 9.02 9.00
CA ILE A 138 6.21 8.25 8.86
C ILE A 138 6.07 7.22 9.99
N TYR A 139 7.17 6.59 10.39
CA TYR A 139 7.19 5.62 11.50
C TYR A 139 6.99 6.32 12.85
N LYS A 140 7.66 7.46 13.07
CA LYS A 140 7.47 8.29 14.28
C LYS A 140 6.03 8.76 14.42
N TYR A 141 5.43 9.22 13.31
CA TYR A 141 4.02 9.60 13.27
C TYR A 141 3.11 8.44 13.67
N THR A 142 3.34 7.26 13.09
CA THR A 142 2.56 6.05 13.37
C THR A 142 2.66 5.64 14.84
N LEU A 143 3.87 5.55 15.38
CA LEU A 143 4.10 5.21 16.80
C LEU A 143 3.46 6.21 17.76
N LYS A 144 3.53 7.51 17.43
CA LYS A 144 2.87 8.57 18.19
C LYS A 144 1.34 8.40 18.18
N LYS A 145 0.74 8.06 17.04
CA LYS A 145 -0.70 7.80 16.94
C LYS A 145 -1.13 6.57 17.75
N LEU A 146 -0.29 5.54 17.81
CA LEU A 146 -0.52 4.34 18.62
C LEU A 146 -0.23 4.57 20.11
N GLY A 147 0.48 5.61 20.48
CA GLY A 147 0.87 5.88 21.87
C GLY A 147 1.88 4.87 22.44
N ILE A 148 2.74 4.28 21.59
CA ILE A 148 3.70 3.25 21.96
C ILE A 148 5.14 3.66 21.62
N LYS A 149 6.11 2.96 22.24
CA LYS A 149 7.55 3.13 21.95
C LYS A 149 7.98 2.26 20.77
N PRO A 150 9.06 2.61 20.05
CA PRO A 150 9.61 1.78 18.96
C PRO A 150 9.87 0.32 19.37
N SER A 151 10.38 0.10 20.59
CA SER A 151 10.66 -1.25 21.13
C SER A 151 9.41 -2.10 21.41
N GLU A 152 8.23 -1.52 21.30
CA GLU A 152 6.94 -2.18 21.54
C GLU A 152 6.22 -2.54 20.24
N ALA A 153 6.82 -2.23 19.08
CA ALA A 153 6.27 -2.52 17.76
C ALA A 153 7.22 -3.37 16.92
N VAL A 154 6.64 -4.12 15.98
CA VAL A 154 7.35 -4.78 14.89
C VAL A 154 6.85 -4.18 13.58
N PHE A 155 7.75 -3.90 12.64
CA PHE A 155 7.42 -3.49 11.28
C PHE A 155 7.69 -4.65 10.30
N VAL A 156 6.75 -4.88 9.39
CA VAL A 156 6.80 -5.94 8.37
C VAL A 156 6.56 -5.29 7.01
N ASP A 157 7.54 -5.41 6.13
CA ASP A 157 7.52 -4.84 4.77
C ASP A 157 8.24 -5.81 3.84
N ASP A 158 7.86 -5.91 2.57
CA ASP A 158 8.52 -6.76 1.57
C ASP A 158 9.79 -6.12 1.00
N ARG A 159 10.01 -4.82 1.25
CA ARG A 159 11.18 -4.07 0.77
C ARG A 159 12.15 -3.81 1.92
N GLU A 160 13.34 -4.41 1.83
CA GLU A 160 14.41 -4.27 2.84
C GLU A 160 14.75 -2.80 3.16
N VAL A 161 14.66 -1.91 2.16
CA VAL A 161 14.94 -0.47 2.35
C VAL A 161 13.98 0.21 3.33
N ASN A 162 12.82 -0.37 3.61
CA ASN A 162 11.80 0.16 4.51
C ASN A 162 11.91 -0.38 5.95
N THR A 163 12.76 -1.38 6.20
CA THR A 163 12.91 -2.08 7.51
C THR A 163 14.19 -1.76 8.25
#